data_260b46ea96c91fa38f05f209adf06020
#
_entry.id   260b46ea96c91fa38f05f209adf06020
#
_cell.length_a   1.000
_cell.length_b   1.000
_cell.length_c   1.000
_cell.angle_alpha   90.00
_cell.angle_beta   90.00
_cell.angle_gamma   90.00
#
_symmetry.space_group_name_H-M   'P 1'
#
loop_
_entity.id
_entity.type
_entity.pdbx_description
1 polymer ?
#
loop_
_entity_poly.entity_id
_entity_poly.type
_entity_poly.pdbx_seq_one_letter_code
_entity_poly.pdbx_strand_id
1 'polypeptide(L)'
;MTDHVTPNRPFELGLLSFVEWTAHTQSSHKISSTERIANLIETAELADQVGLDVYALGEHHREEYLSSAPEVLLSAIAARTQRIRLSSGVTVLSSDDPVRVFQRFATLDLVSGGRAEIIAGRGSFIESFPLFGYDLRNYDSLFSEKLDLLIKLRDEEIVTWQGQHRPTLDALGVYPRPHQKRLPIWIGVGGTPQSVVRAGLLGLPLAIAIIGGMPERFAPLVDLYW
;
A
#
# COMPACT_ATOMS: atom_id res chain seq x y z
N MET A 1 26.61 19.46 2.84
CA MET A 1 25.58 18.62 2.19
C MET A 1 26.33 17.58 1.41
N THR A 2 26.46 16.38 1.96
CA THR A 2 27.08 15.25 1.27
C THR A 2 25.98 14.55 0.51
N ASP A 3 25.97 14.69 -0.81
CA ASP A 3 25.15 13.89 -1.70
C ASP A 3 25.52 12.42 -1.46
N HIS A 4 24.70 11.72 -0.70
CA HIS A 4 24.75 10.26 -0.64
C HIS A 4 24.24 9.74 -1.97
N VAL A 5 25.12 9.64 -2.96
CA VAL A 5 24.91 8.85 -4.16
C VAL A 5 24.70 7.41 -3.68
N THR A 6 23.47 6.95 -3.65
CA THR A 6 23.14 5.54 -3.48
C THR A 6 23.90 4.78 -4.57
N PRO A 7 24.69 3.74 -4.24
CA PRO A 7 25.35 2.94 -5.25
C PRO A 7 24.28 2.42 -6.22
N ASN A 8 24.59 2.49 -7.53
CA ASN A 8 23.70 2.01 -8.60
C ASN A 8 23.48 0.50 -8.42
N ARG A 9 22.49 0.13 -7.57
CA ARG A 9 22.12 -1.27 -7.35
C ARG A 9 21.26 -1.71 -8.51
N PRO A 10 21.50 -2.89 -9.10
CA PRO A 10 20.71 -3.41 -10.21
C PRO A 10 19.27 -3.77 -9.81
N PHE A 11 18.99 -3.86 -8.52
CA PHE A 11 17.67 -4.17 -7.94
C PHE A 11 17.56 -3.59 -6.52
N GLU A 12 16.35 -3.44 -6.04
CA GLU A 12 16.03 -3.04 -4.68
C GLU A 12 15.52 -4.23 -3.86
N LEU A 13 15.77 -4.21 -2.55
CA LEU A 13 15.31 -5.21 -1.61
C LEU A 13 14.44 -4.59 -0.54
N GLY A 14 13.34 -5.26 -0.19
CA GLY A 14 12.46 -4.81 0.86
C GLY A 14 11.88 -5.96 1.68
N LEU A 15 11.20 -5.59 2.75
CA LEU A 15 10.41 -6.49 3.57
C LEU A 15 8.93 -6.17 3.44
N LEU A 16 8.11 -7.21 3.42
CA LEU A 16 6.65 -7.12 3.52
C LEU A 16 6.19 -7.90 4.75
N SER A 17 5.30 -7.31 5.54
CA SER A 17 4.62 -8.00 6.63
C SER A 17 3.11 -7.77 6.54
N PHE A 18 2.33 -8.81 6.78
CA PHE A 18 0.89 -8.70 7.01
C PHE A 18 0.55 -8.47 8.50
N VAL A 19 1.58 -8.37 9.34
CA VAL A 19 1.48 -8.21 10.80
C VAL A 19 0.64 -9.35 11.42
N GLU A 20 0.94 -10.56 10.99
CA GLU A 20 0.28 -11.77 11.48
C GLU A 20 0.47 -11.89 12.99
N TRP A 21 -0.62 -12.20 13.66
CA TRP A 21 -0.67 -12.47 15.09
C TRP A 21 -1.60 -13.62 15.35
N THR A 22 -1.03 -14.80 15.61
CA THR A 22 -1.80 -15.99 15.98
C THR A 22 -1.65 -16.25 17.47
N ALA A 23 -2.77 -16.24 18.16
CA ALA A 23 -2.81 -16.66 19.58
C ALA A 23 -2.42 -18.14 19.79
N HIS A 24 -2.26 -18.91 18.71
CA HIS A 24 -2.02 -20.35 18.68
C HIS A 24 -0.70 -20.72 18.02
N THR A 25 0.42 -20.12 18.45
CA THR A 25 1.71 -20.74 18.11
C THR A 25 1.94 -21.95 19.01
N GLN A 26 2.46 -23.03 18.44
CA GLN A 26 2.86 -24.24 19.19
C GLN A 26 4.03 -23.96 20.17
N SER A 27 4.56 -22.77 20.17
CA SER A 27 5.55 -22.32 21.16
C SER A 27 4.85 -21.92 22.46
N SER A 28 5.44 -22.31 23.59
CA SER A 28 4.97 -21.97 24.94
C SER A 28 4.97 -20.48 25.27
N HIS A 29 5.46 -19.62 24.37
CA HIS A 29 5.50 -18.16 24.52
C HIS A 29 4.46 -17.51 23.62
N LYS A 30 3.37 -17.07 24.21
CA LYS A 30 2.38 -16.19 23.55
C LYS A 30 2.85 -14.75 23.70
N ILE A 31 3.27 -14.12 22.60
CA ILE A 31 3.50 -12.68 22.58
C ILE A 31 2.15 -11.94 22.54
N SER A 32 2.06 -10.83 23.24
CA SER A 32 0.89 -9.96 23.19
C SER A 32 0.82 -9.21 21.84
N SER A 33 -0.37 -8.73 21.47
CA SER A 33 -0.52 -7.88 20.27
C SER A 33 0.35 -6.62 20.36
N THR A 34 0.47 -6.02 21.55
CA THR A 34 1.35 -4.86 21.79
C THR A 34 2.82 -5.21 21.53
N GLU A 35 3.28 -6.34 22.05
CA GLU A 35 4.65 -6.82 21.83
C GLU A 35 4.90 -7.14 20.35
N ARG A 36 3.91 -7.72 19.65
CA ARG A 36 4.01 -7.98 18.20
C ARG A 36 4.19 -6.68 17.41
N ILE A 37 3.48 -5.61 17.78
CA ILE A 37 3.64 -4.28 17.15
C ILE A 37 5.02 -3.69 17.48
N ALA A 38 5.50 -3.80 18.72
CA ALA A 38 6.84 -3.34 19.09
C ALA A 38 7.93 -4.06 18.24
N ASN A 39 7.84 -5.39 18.12
CA ASN A 39 8.75 -6.19 17.30
C ASN A 39 8.70 -5.82 15.81
N LEU A 40 7.51 -5.42 15.31
CA LEU A 40 7.35 -4.92 13.94
C LEU A 40 8.18 -3.65 13.72
N ILE A 41 8.07 -2.69 14.66
CA ILE A 41 8.78 -1.41 14.57
C ILE A 41 10.29 -1.64 14.67
N GLU A 42 10.75 -2.47 15.60
CA GLU A 42 12.17 -2.84 15.72
C GLU A 42 12.71 -3.52 14.43
N THR A 43 11.91 -4.39 13.82
CA THR A 43 12.27 -5.02 12.54
C THR A 43 12.43 -3.97 11.44
N ALA A 44 11.56 -2.97 11.38
CA ALA A 44 11.65 -1.89 10.40
C ALA A 44 12.88 -1.00 10.65
N GLU A 45 13.20 -0.70 11.90
CA GLU A 45 14.44 0.02 12.26
C GLU A 45 15.70 -0.74 11.84
N LEU A 46 15.74 -2.04 12.10
CA LEU A 46 16.84 -2.88 11.67
C LEU A 46 16.95 -2.93 10.14
N ALA A 47 15.81 -3.05 9.42
CA ALA A 47 15.78 -3.01 7.97
C ALA A 47 16.37 -1.71 7.41
N ASP A 48 16.04 -0.56 8.00
CA ASP A 48 16.62 0.74 7.65
C ASP A 48 18.13 0.78 7.93
N GLN A 49 18.57 0.28 9.09
CA GLN A 49 19.97 0.28 9.50
C GLN A 49 20.85 -0.57 8.59
N VAL A 50 20.39 -1.75 8.19
CA VAL A 50 21.13 -2.64 7.27
C VAL A 50 21.02 -2.23 5.81
N GLY A 51 20.24 -1.21 5.51
CA GLY A 51 20.16 -0.59 4.18
C GLY A 51 19.22 -1.28 3.22
N LEU A 52 18.12 -1.87 3.69
CA LEU A 52 17.01 -2.27 2.83
C LEU A 52 16.30 -1.04 2.26
N ASP A 53 15.68 -1.21 1.10
CA ASP A 53 15.13 -0.10 0.32
C ASP A 53 13.66 0.20 0.65
N VAL A 54 12.85 -0.83 0.98
CA VAL A 54 11.41 -0.70 1.20
C VAL A 54 10.95 -1.54 2.40
N TYR A 55 10.04 -0.98 3.20
CA TYR A 55 9.28 -1.69 4.21
C TYR A 55 7.79 -1.54 3.91
N ALA A 56 7.10 -2.66 3.67
CA ALA A 56 5.70 -2.65 3.28
C ALA A 56 4.81 -3.35 4.31
N LEU A 57 3.59 -2.84 4.49
CA LEU A 57 2.58 -3.44 5.35
C LEU A 57 1.31 -3.74 4.57
N GLY A 58 0.81 -4.97 4.71
CA GLY A 58 -0.48 -5.36 4.17
C GLY A 58 -1.64 -4.86 5.02
N GLU A 59 -2.82 -4.70 4.40
CA GLU A 59 -4.07 -4.35 5.06
C GLU A 59 -4.97 -5.59 5.13
N HIS A 60 -5.38 -5.96 6.35
CA HIS A 60 -6.30 -7.06 6.61
C HIS A 60 -7.25 -6.73 7.75
N HIS A 61 -8.50 -7.21 7.62
CA HIS A 61 -9.60 -6.99 8.59
C HIS A 61 -10.06 -8.31 9.22
N ARG A 62 -9.09 -9.15 9.62
CA ARG A 62 -9.32 -10.47 10.23
C ARG A 62 -8.61 -10.57 11.57
N GLU A 63 -9.08 -11.48 12.42
CA GLU A 63 -8.54 -11.70 13.77
C GLU A 63 -7.04 -12.03 13.77
N GLU A 64 -6.55 -12.70 12.72
CA GLU A 64 -5.17 -13.16 12.62
C GLU A 64 -4.17 -12.06 12.25
N TYR A 65 -4.62 -10.82 12.03
CA TYR A 65 -3.78 -9.71 11.58
C TYR A 65 -3.98 -8.46 12.44
N LEU A 66 -2.89 -7.73 12.69
CA LEU A 66 -2.93 -6.50 13.48
C LEU A 66 -2.82 -5.22 12.61
N SER A 67 -2.88 -5.34 11.30
CA SER A 67 -2.75 -4.25 10.34
C SER A 67 -4.04 -4.02 9.57
N SER A 68 -5.00 -3.35 10.19
CA SER A 68 -6.22 -2.86 9.52
C SER A 68 -6.12 -1.38 9.08
N ALA A 69 -5.08 -0.68 9.52
CA ALA A 69 -4.76 0.69 9.18
C ALA A 69 -3.23 0.82 9.02
N PRO A 70 -2.67 0.30 7.92
CA PRO A 70 -1.21 0.24 7.73
C PRO A 70 -0.55 1.61 7.83
N GLU A 71 -1.20 2.71 7.45
CA GLU A 71 -0.66 4.07 7.52
C GLU A 71 -0.34 4.51 8.95
N VAL A 72 -1.10 4.02 9.94
CA VAL A 72 -0.85 4.31 11.37
C VAL A 72 0.46 3.66 11.81
N LEU A 73 0.67 2.39 11.46
CA LEU A 73 1.90 1.65 11.76
C LEU A 73 3.09 2.21 10.99
N LEU A 74 2.91 2.50 9.70
CA LEU A 74 3.94 3.13 8.85
C LEU A 74 4.35 4.51 9.39
N SER A 75 3.41 5.28 9.98
CA SER A 75 3.75 6.57 10.61
C SER A 75 4.62 6.40 11.87
N ALA A 76 4.35 5.37 12.67
CA ALA A 76 5.21 5.03 13.81
C ALA A 76 6.61 4.60 13.36
N ILE A 77 6.70 3.80 12.30
CA ILE A 77 7.97 3.38 11.66
C ILE A 77 8.69 4.61 11.06
N ALA A 78 7.96 5.52 10.41
CA ALA A 78 8.53 6.75 9.83
C ALA A 78 9.29 7.58 10.86
N ALA A 79 8.76 7.67 12.09
CA ALA A 79 9.38 8.42 13.18
C ALA A 79 10.67 7.76 13.73
N ARG A 80 10.91 6.49 13.42
CA ARG A 80 12.02 5.68 13.92
C ARG A 80 13.08 5.35 12.85
N THR A 81 12.81 5.67 11.58
CA THR A 81 13.65 5.36 10.41
C THR A 81 14.01 6.61 9.64
N GLN A 82 15.06 6.55 8.79
CA GLN A 82 15.58 7.73 8.10
C GLN A 82 15.56 7.60 6.56
N ARG A 83 15.69 6.40 6.01
CA ARG A 83 15.94 6.17 4.57
C ARG A 83 14.94 5.24 3.91
N ILE A 84 14.53 4.18 4.61
CA ILE A 84 13.68 3.13 4.06
C ILE A 84 12.33 3.71 3.59
N ARG A 85 11.90 3.38 2.38
CA ARG A 85 10.59 3.75 1.86
C ARG A 85 9.50 2.95 2.58
N LEU A 86 8.35 3.57 2.71
CA LEU A 86 7.22 3.07 3.50
C LEU A 86 6.03 2.85 2.58
N SER A 87 5.68 1.60 2.37
CA SER A 87 4.67 1.20 1.39
C SER A 87 3.50 0.46 2.03
N SER A 88 2.31 0.60 1.47
CA SER A 88 1.27 -0.40 1.70
C SER A 88 1.47 -1.60 0.77
N GLY A 89 1.14 -2.80 1.23
CA GLY A 89 1.26 -3.99 0.39
C GLY A 89 0.12 -5.00 0.61
N VAL A 90 -1.12 -4.61 0.26
CA VAL A 90 -1.67 -3.46 -0.47
C VAL A 90 -2.59 -2.62 0.42
N THR A 91 -2.93 -1.39 -0.02
CA THR A 91 -4.14 -0.69 0.44
C THR A 91 -5.33 -1.29 -0.29
N VAL A 92 -6.35 -1.76 0.46
CA VAL A 92 -7.58 -2.36 -0.11
C VAL A 92 -8.51 -1.26 -0.61
N LEU A 93 -8.16 -0.66 -1.75
CA LEU A 93 -8.82 0.52 -2.28
C LEU A 93 -10.31 0.30 -2.61
N SER A 94 -10.70 -0.94 -2.94
CA SER A 94 -12.10 -1.26 -3.25
C SER A 94 -13.06 -0.94 -2.09
N SER A 95 -12.62 -1.09 -0.85
CA SER A 95 -13.44 -0.89 0.35
C SER A 95 -13.10 0.38 1.14
N ASP A 96 -12.23 1.24 0.63
CA ASP A 96 -11.87 2.51 1.27
C ASP A 96 -12.28 3.72 0.40
N ASP A 97 -12.29 4.92 0.99
CA ASP A 97 -12.52 6.17 0.24
C ASP A 97 -11.19 6.70 -0.31
N PRO A 98 -11.06 6.91 -1.63
CA PRO A 98 -9.78 7.33 -2.24
C PRO A 98 -9.30 8.70 -1.76
N VAL A 99 -10.20 9.61 -1.34
CA VAL A 99 -9.81 10.89 -0.73
C VAL A 99 -9.13 10.65 0.61
N ARG A 100 -9.68 9.74 1.45
CA ARG A 100 -9.06 9.39 2.73
C ARG A 100 -7.73 8.67 2.55
N VAL A 101 -7.66 7.74 1.59
CA VAL A 101 -6.39 7.07 1.24
C VAL A 101 -5.34 8.10 0.85
N PHE A 102 -5.67 9.02 -0.08
CA PHE A 102 -4.74 10.07 -0.49
C PHE A 102 -4.28 10.93 0.70
N GLN A 103 -5.21 11.39 1.54
CA GLN A 103 -4.89 12.24 2.68
C GLN A 103 -3.98 11.54 3.70
N ARG A 104 -4.23 10.27 4.01
CA ARG A 104 -3.43 9.48 4.96
C ARG A 104 -2.01 9.28 4.44
N PHE A 105 -1.86 8.92 3.16
CA PHE A 105 -0.53 8.74 2.56
C PHE A 105 0.19 10.07 2.31
N ALA A 106 -0.51 11.15 1.98
CA ALA A 106 0.09 12.49 1.92
C ALA A 106 0.60 12.93 3.30
N THR A 107 -0.13 12.63 4.37
CA THR A 107 0.31 12.89 5.75
C THR A 107 1.51 12.02 6.12
N LEU A 108 1.49 10.72 5.80
CA LEU A 108 2.63 9.82 5.99
C LEU A 108 3.87 10.32 5.23
N ASP A 109 3.67 10.82 4.03
CA ASP A 109 4.75 11.36 3.20
C ASP A 109 5.40 12.60 3.83
N LEU A 110 4.59 13.51 4.41
CA LEU A 110 5.09 14.66 5.18
C LEU A 110 5.84 14.22 6.45
N VAL A 111 5.30 13.25 7.20
CA VAL A 111 5.93 12.72 8.43
C VAL A 111 7.25 12.04 8.12
N SER A 112 7.33 11.33 7.01
CA SER A 112 8.52 10.58 6.61
C SER A 112 9.54 11.39 5.82
N GLY A 113 9.23 12.64 5.43
CA GLY A 113 10.10 13.46 4.60
C GLY A 113 10.23 12.95 3.15
N GLY A 114 9.13 12.44 2.57
CA GLY A 114 9.08 12.03 1.17
C GLY A 114 9.40 10.57 0.92
N ARG A 115 9.08 9.67 1.87
CA ARG A 115 9.37 8.22 1.76
C ARG A 115 8.13 7.34 1.60
N ALA A 116 6.93 7.92 1.51
CA ALA A 116 5.70 7.16 1.37
C ALA A 116 5.44 6.74 -0.08
N GLU A 117 4.86 5.55 -0.25
CA GLU A 117 4.31 5.07 -1.51
C GLU A 117 3.07 4.19 -1.27
N ILE A 118 2.21 4.07 -2.27
CA ILE A 118 0.98 3.30 -2.21
C ILE A 118 1.07 2.13 -3.18
N ILE A 119 0.85 0.91 -2.71
CA ILE A 119 0.46 -0.20 -3.60
C ILE A 119 -1.05 -0.36 -3.46
N ALA A 120 -1.80 0.10 -4.46
CA ALA A 120 -3.25 -0.03 -4.50
C ALA A 120 -3.65 -1.41 -4.99
N GLY A 121 -4.54 -2.07 -4.27
CA GLY A 121 -5.02 -3.41 -4.61
C GLY A 121 -6.48 -3.61 -4.27
N ARG A 122 -6.99 -4.78 -4.67
CA ARG A 122 -8.38 -5.19 -4.38
C ARG A 122 -8.50 -5.98 -3.08
N GLY A 123 -7.35 -6.32 -2.47
CA GLY A 123 -7.29 -7.25 -1.34
C GLY A 123 -7.46 -8.71 -1.74
N SER A 124 -6.95 -9.62 -0.91
CA SER A 124 -7.07 -11.07 -1.09
C SER A 124 -8.24 -11.66 -0.30
N PHE A 125 -8.78 -10.92 0.65
CA PHE A 125 -9.92 -11.31 1.48
C PHE A 125 -11.12 -10.41 1.24
N ILE A 126 -12.32 -10.92 1.52
CA ILE A 126 -13.59 -10.24 1.23
C ILE A 126 -14.20 -9.54 2.45
N GLU A 127 -13.63 -9.70 3.63
CA GLU A 127 -14.20 -9.24 4.91
C GLU A 127 -14.38 -7.73 4.98
N SER A 128 -13.54 -6.97 4.30
CA SER A 128 -13.66 -5.51 4.25
C SER A 128 -14.95 -5.04 3.58
N PHE A 129 -15.51 -5.81 2.63
CA PHE A 129 -16.72 -5.43 1.91
C PHE A 129 -17.95 -5.34 2.82
N PRO A 130 -18.39 -6.40 3.52
CA PRO A 130 -19.50 -6.31 4.45
C PRO A 130 -19.18 -5.39 5.64
N LEU A 131 -17.93 -5.34 6.11
CA LEU A 131 -17.51 -4.50 7.23
C LEU A 131 -17.73 -3.01 6.94
N PHE A 132 -17.45 -2.56 5.72
CA PHE A 132 -17.60 -1.17 5.29
C PHE A 132 -18.85 -0.92 4.43
N GLY A 133 -19.74 -1.91 4.31
CA GLY A 133 -21.02 -1.75 3.64
C GLY A 133 -20.94 -1.77 2.10
N TYR A 134 -19.92 -2.40 1.54
CA TYR A 134 -19.79 -2.56 0.08
C TYR A 134 -20.31 -3.92 -0.38
N ASP A 135 -20.85 -3.96 -1.60
CA ASP A 135 -21.34 -5.16 -2.24
C ASP A 135 -20.26 -5.78 -3.13
N LEU A 136 -19.97 -7.06 -2.94
CA LEU A 136 -19.00 -7.82 -3.74
C LEU A 136 -19.35 -7.88 -5.23
N ARG A 137 -20.61 -7.70 -5.62
CA ARG A 137 -21.02 -7.59 -7.03
C ARG A 137 -20.36 -6.40 -7.74
N ASN A 138 -19.97 -5.39 -6.99
CA ASN A 138 -19.29 -4.20 -7.49
C ASN A 138 -17.77 -4.24 -7.36
N TYR A 139 -17.18 -5.44 -7.09
CA TYR A 139 -15.76 -5.63 -6.81
C TYR A 139 -14.82 -4.94 -7.80
N ASP A 140 -15.06 -5.14 -9.12
CA ASP A 140 -14.22 -4.58 -10.16
C ASP A 140 -14.51 -3.08 -10.42
N SER A 141 -15.78 -2.68 -10.40
CA SER A 141 -16.18 -1.29 -10.65
C SER A 141 -15.76 -0.36 -9.50
N LEU A 142 -15.86 -0.82 -8.25
CA LEU A 142 -15.35 -0.11 -7.08
C LEU A 142 -13.86 0.19 -7.20
N PHE A 143 -13.05 -0.82 -7.50
CA PHE A 143 -11.62 -0.63 -7.63
C PHE A 143 -11.27 0.31 -8.79
N SER A 144 -11.88 0.12 -9.95
CA SER A 144 -11.60 0.94 -11.15
C SER A 144 -11.92 2.42 -10.88
N GLU A 145 -13.13 2.71 -10.41
CA GLU A 145 -13.56 4.08 -10.13
C GLU A 145 -12.69 4.75 -9.06
N LYS A 146 -12.42 4.04 -7.98
CA LYS A 146 -11.62 4.58 -6.87
C LYS A 146 -10.15 4.79 -7.23
N LEU A 147 -9.60 3.93 -8.08
CA LEU A 147 -8.24 4.10 -8.60
C LEU A 147 -8.14 5.34 -9.50
N ASP A 148 -9.11 5.53 -10.40
CA ASP A 148 -9.15 6.70 -11.28
C ASP A 148 -9.20 8.00 -10.46
N LEU A 149 -10.03 8.03 -9.42
CA LEU A 149 -10.07 9.18 -8.51
C LEU A 149 -8.77 9.33 -7.72
N LEU A 150 -8.16 8.26 -7.22
CA LEU A 150 -6.89 8.33 -6.48
C LEU A 150 -5.77 8.93 -7.34
N ILE A 151 -5.70 8.53 -8.61
CA ILE A 151 -4.74 9.09 -9.58
C ILE A 151 -5.01 10.59 -9.79
N LYS A 152 -6.28 10.96 -9.96
CA LYS A 152 -6.69 12.37 -10.14
C LYS A 152 -6.31 13.22 -8.91
N LEU A 153 -6.57 12.72 -7.70
CA LEU A 153 -6.20 13.37 -6.44
C LEU A 153 -4.68 13.58 -6.30
N ARG A 154 -3.88 12.62 -6.77
CA ARG A 154 -2.42 12.73 -6.80
C ARG A 154 -1.96 13.87 -7.71
N ASP A 155 -2.58 13.99 -8.88
CA ASP A 155 -2.12 14.87 -9.96
C ASP A 155 -2.77 16.27 -9.91
N GLU A 156 -3.94 16.43 -9.25
CA GLU A 156 -4.68 17.69 -9.14
C GLU A 156 -4.90 18.10 -7.68
N GLU A 157 -4.75 19.38 -7.36
CA GLU A 157 -5.03 19.94 -6.03
C GLU A 157 -6.52 20.23 -5.84
N ILE A 158 -7.15 20.81 -6.85
CA ILE A 158 -8.57 21.09 -6.89
C ILE A 158 -9.25 20.07 -7.80
N VAL A 159 -10.15 19.28 -7.25
CA VAL A 159 -10.71 18.13 -7.93
C VAL A 159 -12.21 18.29 -8.14
N THR A 160 -12.63 18.08 -9.38
CA THR A 160 -14.02 17.81 -9.75
C THR A 160 -14.13 16.36 -10.18
N TRP A 161 -15.07 15.63 -9.58
CA TRP A 161 -15.29 14.21 -9.78
C TRP A 161 -16.77 13.85 -9.75
N GLN A 162 -17.15 12.93 -10.62
CA GLN A 162 -18.46 12.29 -10.59
C GLN A 162 -18.29 10.80 -10.88
N GLY A 163 -18.79 9.95 -10.01
CA GLY A 163 -18.73 8.49 -10.12
C GLY A 163 -20.05 7.83 -9.71
N GLN A 164 -20.04 6.50 -9.68
CA GLN A 164 -21.20 5.67 -9.29
C GLN A 164 -21.16 5.26 -7.81
N HIS A 165 -19.95 5.10 -7.27
CA HIS A 165 -19.72 4.51 -5.95
C HIS A 165 -19.34 5.53 -4.88
N ARG A 166 -19.17 6.78 -5.28
CA ARG A 166 -18.76 7.85 -4.38
C ARG A 166 -19.49 9.15 -4.70
N PRO A 167 -19.86 9.96 -3.67
CA PRO A 167 -20.41 11.29 -3.86
C PRO A 167 -19.51 12.18 -4.73
N THR A 168 -20.15 13.05 -5.50
CA THR A 168 -19.51 14.05 -6.36
C THR A 168 -18.57 14.97 -5.56
N LEU A 169 -17.45 15.34 -6.17
CA LEU A 169 -16.62 16.47 -5.77
C LEU A 169 -16.82 17.59 -6.80
N ASP A 170 -17.11 18.79 -6.32
CA ASP A 170 -17.28 19.95 -7.18
C ASP A 170 -16.26 21.02 -6.81
N ALA A 171 -15.17 21.08 -7.59
CA ALA A 171 -14.04 21.99 -7.42
C ALA A 171 -13.51 22.04 -5.97
N LEU A 172 -13.32 20.87 -5.32
CA LEU A 172 -12.88 20.79 -3.93
C LEU A 172 -11.36 20.62 -3.84
N GLY A 173 -10.73 21.39 -2.96
CA GLY A 173 -9.32 21.20 -2.60
C GLY A 173 -9.14 20.02 -1.66
N VAL A 174 -8.12 19.17 -1.93
CA VAL A 174 -7.81 17.99 -1.10
C VAL A 174 -6.45 18.13 -0.47
N TYR A 175 -6.42 18.19 0.85
CA TYR A 175 -5.24 18.46 1.68
C TYR A 175 -5.06 17.44 2.79
N PRO A 176 -3.79 17.26 3.31
CA PRO A 176 -2.58 17.95 2.85
C PRO A 176 -2.11 17.46 1.48
N ARG A 177 -1.20 18.22 0.85
CA ARG A 177 -0.43 17.71 -0.30
C ARG A 177 0.81 16.99 0.23
N PRO A 178 1.30 15.96 -0.47
CA PRO A 178 2.50 15.23 -0.06
C PRO A 178 3.76 16.10 -0.15
N HIS A 179 4.83 15.67 0.52
CA HIS A 179 6.17 16.25 0.39
C HIS A 179 6.74 16.01 -1.02
N GLN A 180 6.55 14.79 -1.52
CA GLN A 180 6.93 14.44 -2.89
C GLN A 180 6.09 15.20 -3.90
N LYS A 181 6.70 15.64 -4.98
CA LYS A 181 5.99 16.30 -6.09
C LYS A 181 4.86 15.42 -6.63
N ARG A 182 5.06 14.10 -6.65
CA ARG A 182 4.09 13.12 -7.11
C ARG A 182 4.22 11.86 -6.26
N LEU A 183 3.23 11.58 -5.45
CA LEU A 183 3.18 10.39 -4.60
C LEU A 183 3.19 9.12 -5.46
N PRO A 184 4.12 8.18 -5.27
CA PRO A 184 4.16 6.95 -6.04
C PRO A 184 2.92 6.08 -5.77
N ILE A 185 2.27 5.61 -6.85
CA ILE A 185 1.14 4.67 -6.79
C ILE A 185 1.49 3.49 -7.69
N TRP A 186 1.47 2.30 -7.13
CA TRP A 186 1.67 1.01 -7.77
C TRP A 186 0.34 0.25 -7.86
N ILE A 187 0.23 -0.68 -8.77
CA ILE A 187 -0.90 -1.62 -8.83
C ILE A 187 -0.47 -2.97 -8.30
N GLY A 188 -1.11 -3.43 -7.23
CA GLY A 188 -0.93 -4.77 -6.68
C GLY A 188 -1.72 -5.81 -7.48
N VAL A 189 -1.03 -6.86 -7.94
CA VAL A 189 -1.62 -7.93 -8.77
C VAL A 189 -1.31 -9.29 -8.20
N GLY A 190 -2.35 -10.05 -7.86
CA GLY A 190 -2.25 -11.43 -7.37
C GLY A 190 -2.31 -12.51 -8.45
N GLY A 191 -2.23 -12.15 -9.76
CA GLY A 191 -2.28 -13.12 -10.87
C GLY A 191 -3.36 -12.85 -11.92
N THR A 192 -4.13 -11.77 -11.80
CA THR A 192 -5.20 -11.43 -12.76
C THR A 192 -4.66 -10.62 -13.93
N PRO A 193 -4.66 -11.14 -15.20
CA PRO A 193 -4.11 -10.44 -16.35
C PRO A 193 -4.73 -9.06 -16.60
N GLN A 194 -6.03 -8.89 -16.37
CA GLN A 194 -6.71 -7.61 -16.53
C GLN A 194 -6.13 -6.49 -15.63
N SER A 195 -5.64 -6.87 -14.43
CA SER A 195 -5.01 -5.91 -13.52
C SER A 195 -3.61 -5.50 -14.01
N VAL A 196 -2.90 -6.40 -14.67
CA VAL A 196 -1.61 -6.13 -15.32
C VAL A 196 -1.81 -5.16 -16.49
N VAL A 197 -2.77 -5.47 -17.39
CA VAL A 197 -3.12 -4.59 -18.52
C VAL A 197 -3.51 -3.19 -18.02
N ARG A 198 -4.31 -3.12 -16.96
CA ARG A 198 -4.68 -1.83 -16.35
C ARG A 198 -3.45 -1.04 -15.89
N ALA A 199 -2.50 -1.68 -15.21
CA ALA A 199 -1.27 -1.03 -14.77
C ALA A 199 -0.48 -0.47 -15.96
N GLY A 200 -0.29 -1.26 -17.01
CA GLY A 200 0.41 -0.85 -18.24
C GLY A 200 -0.29 0.31 -18.95
N LEU A 201 -1.60 0.23 -19.16
CA LEU A 201 -2.37 1.29 -19.82
C LEU A 201 -2.38 2.61 -19.04
N LEU A 202 -2.33 2.57 -17.72
CA LEU A 202 -2.26 3.75 -16.85
C LEU A 202 -0.83 4.27 -16.65
N GLY A 203 0.19 3.57 -17.16
CA GLY A 203 1.60 3.89 -16.95
C GLY A 203 1.99 3.85 -15.47
N LEU A 204 1.33 2.97 -14.68
CA LEU A 204 1.62 2.78 -13.26
C LEU A 204 2.52 1.56 -13.07
N PRO A 205 3.48 1.63 -12.13
CA PRO A 205 4.32 0.49 -11.80
C PRO A 205 3.50 -0.68 -11.26
N LEU A 206 3.99 -1.89 -11.51
CA LEU A 206 3.34 -3.16 -11.18
C LEU A 206 4.02 -3.80 -9.97
N ALA A 207 3.22 -4.24 -8.99
CA ALA A 207 3.66 -5.06 -7.86
C ALA A 207 2.97 -6.43 -7.94
N ILE A 208 3.72 -7.46 -8.28
CA ILE A 208 3.20 -8.83 -8.39
C ILE A 208 3.31 -9.52 -7.04
N ALA A 209 2.17 -9.97 -6.50
CA ALA A 209 2.11 -10.75 -5.28
C ALA A 209 2.34 -12.23 -5.60
N ILE A 210 3.58 -12.70 -5.45
CA ILE A 210 3.97 -14.10 -5.65
C ILE A 210 3.74 -14.85 -4.32
N ILE A 211 2.47 -15.20 -4.07
CA ILE A 211 2.09 -15.92 -2.86
C ILE A 211 1.77 -17.37 -3.24
N GLY A 212 2.51 -18.31 -2.66
CA GLY A 212 2.25 -19.74 -2.85
C GLY A 212 2.52 -20.28 -4.24
N GLY A 213 3.55 -19.80 -4.91
CA GLY A 213 3.95 -20.28 -6.24
C GLY A 213 5.41 -20.02 -6.55
N MET A 214 5.88 -20.59 -7.65
CA MET A 214 7.21 -20.31 -8.18
C MET A 214 7.18 -19.02 -9.02
N PRO A 215 8.20 -18.15 -8.94
CA PRO A 215 8.25 -16.87 -9.67
C PRO A 215 8.07 -17.03 -11.18
N GLU A 216 8.55 -18.12 -11.75
CA GLU A 216 8.47 -18.42 -13.20
C GLU A 216 7.03 -18.46 -13.71
N ARG A 217 6.06 -18.81 -12.86
CA ARG A 217 4.63 -18.83 -13.21
C ARG A 217 4.06 -17.44 -13.49
N PHE A 218 4.73 -16.41 -13.00
CA PHE A 218 4.32 -15.02 -13.15
C PHE A 218 5.03 -14.31 -14.33
N ALA A 219 6.02 -14.96 -14.97
CA ALA A 219 6.71 -14.40 -16.13
C ALA A 219 5.76 -13.94 -17.24
N PRO A 220 4.71 -14.71 -17.64
CA PRO A 220 3.75 -14.25 -18.65
C PRO A 220 3.00 -12.97 -18.27
N LEU A 221 2.84 -12.68 -16.98
CA LEU A 221 2.23 -11.43 -16.51
C LEU A 221 3.21 -10.25 -16.65
N VAL A 222 4.50 -10.49 -16.48
CA VAL A 222 5.54 -9.48 -16.73
C VAL A 222 5.61 -9.17 -18.22
N ASP A 223 5.59 -10.19 -19.07
CA ASP A 223 5.58 -10.02 -20.55
C ASP A 223 4.34 -9.26 -21.03
N LEU A 224 3.19 -9.47 -20.37
CA LEU A 224 1.94 -8.77 -20.67
C LEU A 224 1.97 -7.28 -20.26
N TYR A 225 2.79 -6.94 -19.28
CA TYR A 225 2.91 -5.56 -18.78
C TYR A 225 3.69 -4.66 -19.74
N TRP A 226 4.72 -5.21 -20.44
CA TRP A 226 5.59 -4.50 -21.40
C TRP A 226 5.02 -4.49 -22.83
#